data_5f43f44e33609970ae00821275dcec12
#
_entry.id   5f43f44e33609970ae00821275dcec12
#
_cell.length_a   1.000
_cell.length_b   1.000
_cell.length_c   1.000
_cell.angle_alpha   90.00
_cell.angle_beta   90.00
_cell.angle_gamma   90.00
#
_symmetry.space_group_name_H-M   'P 1'
#
loop_
_entity.id
_entity.type
_entity.pdbx_description
1 polymer ?
#
loop_
_entity_poly.entity_id
_entity_poly.type
_entity_poly.pdbx_seq_one_letter_code
_entity_poly.pdbx_strand_id
1 'polypeptide(L)'
;MSKSKALLLVNLGTPNKPTYFSVFSYLREFLSDYRVLDVPGPIRFFLVNFIICPFRSLSSSKLYKKLWKRNNSESPLIKHANTLKSILNDRLDDYEVFYAMRYQNPSLKNVINSIMQSNPSEIVVFPLFPQYASSTTGSVFEAFTTELSKYWVVPKVTFINQFYTNHKFISAWAKKLSSYDLDAYDKIVFSYHGLPNSHVDKVYMNGLCADRNCESNFNEENKFCYKAASFHTTKLIQERLGLNAEKCITCFQSRLTKNWLTPFTDSVLEELAANNQKKILVLAPAFTADNLETLIEIDAVSYTHLTLPTIAIV
;
A
#
# COMPACT_ATOMS: atom_id res chain seq x y z
N MET A 1 -4.41 -2.90 -35.06
CA MET A 1 -3.00 -2.47 -34.94
C MET A 1 -2.42 -3.09 -33.70
N SER A 2 -1.20 -3.60 -33.71
CA SER A 2 -0.54 -4.08 -32.48
C SER A 2 -0.27 -2.89 -31.57
N LYS A 3 -0.61 -3.02 -30.26
CA LYS A 3 -0.34 -1.98 -29.26
C LYS A 3 1.18 -1.81 -29.15
N SER A 4 1.67 -0.60 -29.36
CA SER A 4 3.12 -0.33 -29.48
C SER A 4 3.80 0.01 -28.14
N LYS A 5 3.01 0.22 -27.07
CA LYS A 5 3.49 0.61 -25.75
C LYS A 5 3.00 -0.39 -24.70
N ALA A 6 3.76 -0.54 -23.63
CA ALA A 6 3.37 -1.38 -22.50
C ALA A 6 3.07 -0.53 -21.27
N LEU A 7 1.95 -0.83 -20.59
CA LEU A 7 1.64 -0.33 -19.26
C LEU A 7 1.79 -1.47 -18.26
N LEU A 8 2.77 -1.37 -17.37
CA LEU A 8 3.03 -2.34 -16.31
C LEU A 8 2.47 -1.83 -14.98
N LEU A 9 1.37 -2.43 -14.54
CA LEU A 9 0.83 -2.23 -13.21
C LEU A 9 1.57 -3.13 -12.22
N VAL A 10 2.02 -2.59 -11.08
CA VAL A 10 2.73 -3.37 -10.07
C VAL A 10 2.11 -3.18 -8.70
N ASN A 11 1.76 -4.30 -8.05
CA ASN A 11 1.34 -4.28 -6.65
C ASN A 11 2.36 -5.04 -5.77
N LEU A 12 2.19 -4.97 -4.45
CA LEU A 12 3.14 -5.51 -3.47
C LEU A 12 3.33 -7.02 -3.63
N GLY A 13 2.25 -7.75 -3.62
CA GLY A 13 2.27 -9.20 -3.65
C GLY A 13 1.37 -9.86 -2.61
N THR A 14 1.18 -11.14 -2.79
CA THR A 14 0.37 -11.98 -1.92
C THR A 14 0.85 -13.43 -2.01
N PRO A 15 0.69 -14.26 -0.98
CA PRO A 15 0.99 -15.68 -1.10
C PRO A 15 0.18 -16.33 -2.23
N ASN A 16 0.76 -17.27 -2.96
CA ASN A 16 0.04 -17.99 -4.02
C ASN A 16 -1.15 -18.82 -3.48
N LYS A 17 -1.05 -19.27 -2.23
CA LYS A 17 -2.09 -20.03 -1.51
C LYS A 17 -2.05 -19.66 -0.03
N PRO A 18 -3.17 -19.79 0.70
CA PRO A 18 -3.21 -19.49 2.13
C PRO A 18 -2.67 -20.67 2.97
N THR A 19 -1.57 -21.30 2.54
CA THR A 19 -0.90 -22.40 3.24
C THR A 19 0.37 -21.92 3.91
N TYR A 20 0.83 -22.64 4.93
CA TYR A 20 2.06 -22.31 5.65
C TYR A 20 3.25 -22.08 4.70
N PHE A 21 3.54 -23.04 3.81
CA PHE A 21 4.69 -22.95 2.91
C PHE A 21 4.59 -21.80 1.90
N SER A 22 3.40 -21.53 1.40
CA SER A 22 3.21 -20.41 0.47
C SER A 22 3.34 -19.07 1.16
N VAL A 23 2.82 -18.95 2.39
CA VAL A 23 2.99 -17.75 3.22
C VAL A 23 4.45 -17.58 3.65
N PHE A 24 5.13 -18.66 4.00
CA PHE A 24 6.56 -18.64 4.30
C PHE A 24 7.37 -18.12 3.10
N SER A 25 7.12 -18.64 1.90
CA SER A 25 7.82 -18.19 0.68
C SER A 25 7.58 -16.70 0.42
N TYR A 26 6.35 -16.24 0.56
CA TYR A 26 6.00 -14.83 0.41
C TYR A 26 6.69 -13.94 1.45
N LEU A 27 6.58 -14.28 2.74
CA LEU A 27 7.20 -13.51 3.82
C LEU A 27 8.72 -13.50 3.72
N ARG A 28 9.33 -14.61 3.30
CA ARG A 28 10.77 -14.70 3.09
C ARG A 28 11.23 -13.75 1.99
N GLU A 29 10.56 -13.74 0.85
CA GLU A 29 10.89 -12.84 -0.26
C GLU A 29 10.69 -11.37 0.15
N PHE A 30 9.55 -11.05 0.77
CA PHE A 30 9.19 -9.72 1.23
C PHE A 30 10.18 -9.16 2.26
N LEU A 31 10.48 -9.92 3.31
CA LEU A 31 11.34 -9.47 4.41
C LEU A 31 12.84 -9.58 4.09
N SER A 32 13.23 -10.28 3.01
CA SER A 32 14.61 -10.28 2.52
C SER A 32 14.97 -9.00 1.78
N ASP A 33 13.99 -8.20 1.36
CA ASP A 33 14.23 -6.89 0.77
C ASP A 33 14.75 -5.92 1.84
N TYR A 34 15.93 -5.31 1.59
CA TYR A 34 16.54 -4.36 2.53
C TYR A 34 15.75 -3.06 2.66
N ARG A 35 14.93 -2.72 1.66
CA ARG A 35 14.03 -1.58 1.71
C ARG A 35 12.82 -1.82 2.62
N VAL A 36 12.54 -3.09 2.95
CA VAL A 36 11.48 -3.49 3.88
C VAL A 36 12.05 -3.71 5.27
N LEU A 37 13.11 -4.52 5.39
CA LEU A 37 13.80 -4.80 6.64
C LEU A 37 15.22 -4.22 6.59
N ASP A 38 15.36 -3.00 7.05
CA ASP A 38 16.57 -2.18 6.99
C ASP A 38 17.57 -2.55 8.11
N VAL A 39 18.13 -3.73 7.96
CA VAL A 39 19.22 -4.24 8.83
C VAL A 39 20.33 -4.84 7.97
N PRO A 40 21.59 -4.96 8.47
CA PRO A 40 22.70 -5.57 7.73
C PRO A 40 22.36 -6.93 7.14
N GLY A 41 22.83 -7.20 5.92
CA GLY A 41 22.48 -8.39 5.15
C GLY A 41 22.57 -9.73 5.90
N PRO A 42 23.70 -10.05 6.57
CA PRO A 42 23.81 -11.29 7.34
C PRO A 42 22.80 -11.40 8.48
N ILE A 43 22.54 -10.29 9.19
CA ILE A 43 21.53 -10.23 10.27
C ILE A 43 20.14 -10.42 9.68
N ARG A 44 19.81 -9.72 8.59
CA ARG A 44 18.53 -9.88 7.88
C ARG A 44 18.32 -11.33 7.44
N PHE A 45 19.33 -11.94 6.82
CA PHE A 45 19.25 -13.34 6.39
C PHE A 45 18.92 -14.28 7.56
N PHE A 46 19.62 -14.14 8.68
CA PHE A 46 19.37 -14.96 9.86
C PHE A 46 17.97 -14.73 10.46
N LEU A 47 17.63 -13.47 10.72
CA LEU A 47 16.32 -13.10 11.28
C LEU A 47 15.16 -13.61 10.40
N VAL A 48 15.23 -13.40 9.11
CA VAL A 48 14.16 -13.77 8.18
C VAL A 48 14.00 -15.28 8.09
N ASN A 49 15.09 -16.02 7.88
CA ASN A 49 14.97 -17.45 7.58
C ASN A 49 14.77 -18.33 8.81
N PHE A 50 15.32 -17.95 9.97
CA PHE A 50 15.34 -18.81 11.16
C PHE A 50 14.43 -18.31 12.29
N ILE A 51 14.08 -17.01 12.32
CA ILE A 51 13.27 -16.45 13.39
C ILE A 51 11.90 -16.01 12.86
N ILE A 52 11.85 -15.02 11.96
CA ILE A 52 10.56 -14.37 11.63
C ILE A 52 9.66 -15.30 10.81
N CYS A 53 10.14 -15.77 9.65
CA CYS A 53 9.31 -16.55 8.74
C CYS A 53 8.80 -17.86 9.34
N PRO A 54 9.58 -18.68 10.07
CA PRO A 54 9.07 -19.92 10.64
C PRO A 54 7.88 -19.71 11.58
N PHE A 55 7.97 -18.74 12.47
CA PHE A 55 6.91 -18.49 13.45
C PHE A 55 5.75 -17.67 12.90
N ARG A 56 6.06 -16.59 12.16
CA ARG A 56 5.02 -15.70 11.65
C ARG A 56 4.15 -16.36 10.57
N SER A 57 4.69 -17.29 9.80
CA SER A 57 3.91 -18.00 8.78
C SER A 57 2.78 -18.85 9.37
N LEU A 58 2.92 -19.34 10.60
CA LEU A 58 1.88 -20.08 11.32
C LEU A 58 0.65 -19.19 11.60
N SER A 59 0.87 -18.01 12.14
CA SER A 59 -0.21 -17.07 12.45
C SER A 59 -0.77 -16.43 11.18
N SER A 60 0.09 -15.96 10.28
CA SER A 60 -0.32 -15.29 9.05
C SER A 60 -1.10 -16.22 8.12
N SER A 61 -0.76 -17.52 8.03
CA SER A 61 -1.52 -18.46 7.22
C SER A 61 -2.98 -18.60 7.66
N LYS A 62 -3.26 -18.45 8.96
CA LYS A 62 -4.64 -18.45 9.49
C LYS A 62 -5.41 -17.20 9.03
N LEU A 63 -4.75 -16.03 9.01
CA LEU A 63 -5.33 -14.78 8.54
C LEU A 63 -5.58 -14.83 7.02
N TYR A 64 -4.61 -15.32 6.24
CA TYR A 64 -4.79 -15.53 4.80
C TYR A 64 -5.91 -16.52 4.50
N LYS A 65 -6.09 -17.58 5.29
CA LYS A 65 -7.25 -18.50 5.14
C LYS A 65 -8.58 -17.78 5.34
N LYS A 66 -8.68 -16.89 6.34
CA LYS A 66 -9.87 -16.06 6.55
C LYS A 66 -10.11 -15.12 5.36
N LEU A 67 -9.06 -14.46 4.86
CA LEU A 67 -9.12 -13.57 3.70
C LEU A 67 -9.64 -14.30 2.45
N TRP A 68 -9.04 -15.45 2.12
CA TRP A 68 -9.48 -16.27 0.97
C TRP A 68 -10.94 -16.73 1.11
N LYS A 69 -11.33 -17.17 2.32
CA LYS A 69 -12.72 -17.58 2.58
C LYS A 69 -13.72 -16.43 2.37
N ARG A 70 -13.38 -15.21 2.75
CA ARG A 70 -14.21 -14.01 2.51
C ARG A 70 -14.32 -13.63 1.04
N ASN A 71 -13.34 -13.99 0.22
CA ASN A 71 -13.23 -13.58 -1.20
C ASN A 71 -13.32 -14.77 -2.16
N ASN A 72 -14.28 -15.67 -1.97
CA ASN A 72 -14.56 -16.80 -2.86
C ASN A 72 -13.33 -17.69 -3.17
N SER A 73 -12.47 -17.90 -2.19
CA SER A 73 -11.25 -18.73 -2.27
C SER A 73 -10.17 -18.18 -3.21
N GLU A 74 -10.19 -16.86 -3.48
CA GLU A 74 -9.19 -16.16 -4.28
C GLU A 74 -8.56 -15.00 -3.48
N SER A 75 -7.35 -14.60 -3.83
CA SER A 75 -6.75 -13.36 -3.30
C SER A 75 -7.49 -12.14 -3.86
N PRO A 76 -8.04 -11.25 -3.02
CA PRO A 76 -8.69 -10.04 -3.49
C PRO A 76 -7.74 -9.18 -4.33
N LEU A 77 -6.47 -9.11 -3.95
CA LEU A 77 -5.45 -8.34 -4.65
C LEU A 77 -5.27 -8.81 -6.12
N ILE A 78 -5.25 -10.12 -6.35
CA ILE A 78 -5.15 -10.71 -7.70
C ILE A 78 -6.43 -10.44 -8.49
N LYS A 79 -7.59 -10.65 -7.86
CA LYS A 79 -8.90 -10.41 -8.49
C LYS A 79 -9.03 -8.96 -8.98
N HIS A 80 -8.76 -7.99 -8.11
CA HIS A 80 -8.83 -6.57 -8.47
C HIS A 80 -7.82 -6.19 -9.55
N ALA A 81 -6.61 -6.75 -9.51
CA ALA A 81 -5.61 -6.51 -10.53
C ALA A 81 -6.01 -7.05 -11.91
N ASN A 82 -6.57 -8.24 -11.98
CA ASN A 82 -7.07 -8.82 -13.23
C ASN A 82 -8.23 -7.99 -13.80
N THR A 83 -9.14 -7.55 -12.93
CA THR A 83 -10.25 -6.67 -13.34
C THR A 83 -9.73 -5.33 -13.87
N LEU A 84 -8.79 -4.69 -13.16
CA LEU A 84 -8.19 -3.42 -13.59
C LEU A 84 -7.44 -3.57 -14.91
N LYS A 85 -6.65 -4.64 -15.06
CA LYS A 85 -5.96 -4.97 -16.31
C LYS A 85 -6.94 -5.08 -17.48
N SER A 86 -8.04 -5.81 -17.33
CA SER A 86 -9.07 -5.97 -18.37
C SER A 86 -9.65 -4.62 -18.75
N ILE A 87 -10.15 -3.84 -17.79
CA ILE A 87 -10.76 -2.53 -18.03
C ILE A 87 -9.81 -1.58 -18.75
N LEU A 88 -8.52 -1.57 -18.37
CA LEU A 88 -7.53 -0.70 -18.99
C LEU A 88 -7.15 -1.18 -20.40
N ASN A 89 -7.09 -2.48 -20.66
CA ASN A 89 -6.86 -3.00 -22.01
C ASN A 89 -7.97 -2.61 -22.98
N ASP A 90 -9.21 -2.53 -22.48
CA ASP A 90 -10.38 -2.13 -23.28
C ASP A 90 -10.44 -0.60 -23.52
N ARG A 91 -9.77 0.19 -22.68
CA ARG A 91 -9.82 1.67 -22.74
C ARG A 91 -8.58 2.33 -23.33
N LEU A 92 -7.48 1.62 -23.40
CA LEU A 92 -6.19 2.15 -23.84
C LEU A 92 -5.80 1.50 -25.18
N ASP A 93 -6.00 2.22 -26.27
CA ASP A 93 -5.75 1.71 -27.62
C ASP A 93 -4.26 1.52 -27.92
N ASP A 94 -3.39 2.41 -27.40
CA ASP A 94 -1.94 2.40 -27.64
C ASP A 94 -1.15 1.47 -26.70
N TYR A 95 -1.74 1.06 -25.57
CA TYR A 95 -1.04 0.32 -24.53
C TYR A 95 -1.52 -1.11 -24.39
N GLU A 96 -0.60 -2.07 -24.39
CA GLU A 96 -0.84 -3.38 -23.85
C GLU A 96 -0.62 -3.35 -22.32
N VAL A 97 -1.62 -3.80 -21.55
CA VAL A 97 -1.58 -3.71 -20.08
C VAL A 97 -1.10 -5.02 -19.50
N PHE A 98 -0.05 -4.93 -18.73
CA PHE A 98 0.54 -6.02 -17.96
C PHE A 98 0.33 -5.77 -16.47
N TYR A 99 0.38 -6.84 -15.70
CA TYR A 99 0.26 -6.78 -14.26
C TYR A 99 1.29 -7.70 -13.62
N ALA A 100 2.01 -7.19 -12.63
CA ALA A 100 2.99 -7.95 -11.87
C ALA A 100 2.86 -7.70 -10.35
N MET A 101 3.38 -8.65 -9.59
CA MET A 101 3.64 -8.52 -8.15
C MET A 101 5.11 -8.23 -7.91
N ARG A 102 5.41 -7.35 -6.95
CA ARG A 102 6.78 -7.14 -6.49
C ARG A 102 7.32 -8.41 -5.83
N TYR A 103 6.47 -9.10 -5.08
CA TYR A 103 6.80 -10.37 -4.43
C TYR A 103 5.80 -11.45 -4.85
N GLN A 104 6.28 -12.64 -5.16
CA GLN A 104 5.55 -13.81 -5.67
C GLN A 104 5.01 -13.62 -7.09
N ASN A 105 3.82 -14.14 -7.40
CA ASN A 105 3.31 -14.26 -8.76
C ASN A 105 2.08 -13.38 -9.03
N PRO A 106 1.96 -12.88 -10.28
CA PRO A 106 2.92 -12.96 -11.40
C PRO A 106 4.18 -12.12 -11.11
N SER A 107 5.35 -12.75 -11.23
CA SER A 107 6.60 -12.09 -10.83
C SER A 107 7.02 -11.02 -11.84
N LEU A 108 7.64 -9.93 -11.33
CA LEU A 108 8.20 -8.87 -12.18
C LEU A 108 9.10 -9.43 -13.27
N LYS A 109 9.99 -10.37 -12.94
CA LYS A 109 10.89 -11.01 -13.90
C LYS A 109 10.12 -11.62 -15.08
N ASN A 110 9.13 -12.45 -14.81
CA ASN A 110 8.39 -13.16 -15.88
C ASN A 110 7.56 -12.17 -16.72
N VAL A 111 6.96 -11.17 -16.08
CA VAL A 111 6.14 -10.17 -16.77
C VAL A 111 7.02 -9.25 -17.62
N ILE A 112 8.19 -8.82 -17.13
CA ILE A 112 9.15 -8.04 -17.93
C ILE A 112 9.61 -8.84 -19.16
N ASN A 113 9.89 -10.15 -19.01
CA ASN A 113 10.21 -11.01 -20.15
C ASN A 113 9.09 -10.98 -21.21
N SER A 114 7.83 -11.10 -20.79
CA SER A 114 6.68 -11.04 -21.71
C SER A 114 6.56 -9.67 -22.39
N ILE A 115 6.78 -8.58 -21.64
CA ILE A 115 6.78 -7.22 -22.20
C ILE A 115 7.89 -7.08 -23.25
N MET A 116 9.09 -7.52 -22.95
CA MET A 116 10.22 -7.39 -23.87
C MET A 116 10.06 -8.24 -25.15
N GLN A 117 9.35 -9.37 -25.07
CA GLN A 117 8.99 -10.17 -26.25
C GLN A 117 8.02 -9.45 -27.18
N SER A 118 7.16 -8.55 -26.66
CA SER A 118 6.28 -7.73 -27.49
C SER A 118 6.98 -6.54 -28.16
N ASN A 119 8.28 -6.34 -27.89
CA ASN A 119 9.12 -5.27 -28.44
C ASN A 119 8.48 -3.87 -28.36
N PRO A 120 8.14 -3.39 -27.16
CA PRO A 120 7.44 -2.12 -27.00
C PRO A 120 8.37 -0.93 -27.26
N SER A 121 7.83 0.15 -27.80
CA SER A 121 8.53 1.44 -27.95
C SER A 121 8.71 2.18 -26.63
N GLU A 122 7.79 1.95 -25.67
CA GLU A 122 7.79 2.56 -24.34
C GLU A 122 7.18 1.60 -23.31
N ILE A 123 7.75 1.59 -22.10
CA ILE A 123 7.18 0.92 -20.94
C ILE A 123 6.83 1.99 -19.91
N VAL A 124 5.54 2.09 -19.55
CA VAL A 124 5.10 2.89 -18.40
C VAL A 124 4.97 1.96 -17.21
N VAL A 125 5.76 2.19 -16.17
CA VAL A 125 5.71 1.43 -14.91
C VAL A 125 4.86 2.20 -13.90
N PHE A 126 3.77 1.57 -13.47
CA PHE A 126 2.82 2.17 -12.55
C PHE A 126 2.66 1.32 -11.28
N PRO A 127 3.48 1.56 -10.25
CA PRO A 127 3.25 1.00 -8.93
C PRO A 127 1.92 1.47 -8.36
N LEU A 128 1.10 0.55 -7.89
CA LEU A 128 -0.25 0.85 -7.38
C LEU A 128 -0.23 1.32 -5.92
N PHE A 129 0.73 2.19 -5.59
CA PHE A 129 0.89 2.83 -4.28
C PHE A 129 0.73 4.34 -4.44
N PRO A 130 -0.35 4.93 -3.89
CA PRO A 130 -0.62 6.36 -4.09
C PRO A 130 0.49 7.26 -3.55
N GLN A 131 1.00 6.97 -2.34
CA GLN A 131 2.09 7.67 -1.69
C GLN A 131 3.41 6.92 -1.93
N TYR A 132 4.49 7.65 -2.21
CA TYR A 132 5.82 7.06 -2.32
C TYR A 132 6.29 6.51 -0.97
N ALA A 133 6.83 5.29 -1.00
CA ALA A 133 7.64 4.75 0.09
C ALA A 133 8.80 3.93 -0.51
N SER A 134 9.95 3.94 0.18
CA SER A 134 11.12 3.16 -0.25
C SER A 134 10.81 1.66 -0.30
N SER A 135 10.05 1.17 0.68
CA SER A 135 9.65 -0.25 0.79
C SER A 135 8.59 -0.70 -0.22
N THR A 136 7.97 0.21 -0.95
CA THR A 136 6.96 -0.09 -1.97
C THR A 136 7.43 0.40 -3.34
N THR A 137 7.18 1.65 -3.70
CA THR A 137 7.56 2.23 -5.00
C THR A 137 9.06 2.13 -5.25
N GLY A 138 9.90 2.43 -4.25
CA GLY A 138 11.36 2.33 -4.38
C GLY A 138 11.83 0.90 -4.63
N SER A 139 11.24 -0.09 -3.95
CA SER A 139 11.53 -1.52 -4.15
C SER A 139 11.10 -2.00 -5.54
N VAL A 140 9.93 -1.55 -6.03
CA VAL A 140 9.48 -1.85 -7.40
C VAL A 140 10.44 -1.27 -8.43
N PHE A 141 10.85 -0.02 -8.25
CA PHE A 141 11.80 0.65 -9.15
C PHE A 141 13.12 -0.13 -9.26
N GLU A 142 13.72 -0.49 -8.12
CA GLU A 142 14.97 -1.24 -8.09
C GLU A 142 14.84 -2.61 -8.75
N ALA A 143 13.80 -3.37 -8.41
CA ALA A 143 13.58 -4.69 -8.98
C ALA A 143 13.31 -4.61 -10.49
N PHE A 144 12.54 -3.64 -10.95
CA PHE A 144 12.26 -3.44 -12.37
C PHE A 144 13.54 -3.10 -13.15
N THR A 145 14.32 -2.13 -12.68
CA THR A 145 15.55 -1.70 -13.34
C THR A 145 16.60 -2.80 -13.35
N THR A 146 16.71 -3.59 -12.27
CA THR A 146 17.59 -4.76 -12.18
C THR A 146 17.22 -5.83 -13.20
N GLU A 147 15.95 -6.12 -13.40
CA GLU A 147 15.52 -7.10 -14.40
C GLU A 147 15.70 -6.54 -15.83
N LEU A 148 15.34 -5.27 -16.06
CA LEU A 148 15.43 -4.64 -17.37
C LEU A 148 16.89 -4.49 -17.84
N SER A 149 17.84 -4.24 -16.94
CA SER A 149 19.26 -4.11 -17.27
C SER A 149 19.90 -5.37 -17.86
N LYS A 150 19.23 -6.51 -17.79
CA LYS A 150 19.68 -7.77 -18.41
C LYS A 150 19.46 -7.81 -19.94
N TYR A 151 18.68 -6.88 -20.47
CA TYR A 151 18.40 -6.79 -21.89
C TYR A 151 19.40 -5.88 -22.59
N TRP A 152 19.83 -6.28 -23.78
CA TRP A 152 20.79 -5.51 -24.57
C TRP A 152 20.22 -4.21 -25.13
N VAL A 153 18.93 -4.23 -25.46
CA VAL A 153 18.19 -3.03 -25.91
C VAL A 153 17.09 -2.73 -24.90
N VAL A 154 17.05 -1.49 -24.44
CA VAL A 154 16.09 -1.03 -23.47
C VAL A 154 15.19 0.03 -24.12
N PRO A 155 13.85 -0.16 -24.14
CA PRO A 155 12.92 0.86 -24.64
C PRO A 155 12.89 2.08 -23.69
N LYS A 156 12.21 3.14 -24.14
CA LYS A 156 11.91 4.28 -23.25
C LYS A 156 11.13 3.78 -22.03
N VAL A 157 11.53 4.22 -20.83
CA VAL A 157 10.83 3.90 -19.58
C VAL A 157 10.32 5.18 -18.91
N THR A 158 9.05 5.17 -18.56
CA THR A 158 8.41 6.22 -17.76
C THR A 158 7.94 5.63 -16.44
N PHE A 159 8.36 6.22 -15.32
CA PHE A 159 8.00 5.78 -13.97
C PHE A 159 6.98 6.72 -13.33
N ILE A 160 5.88 6.19 -12.81
CA ILE A 160 4.93 6.93 -11.99
C ILE A 160 5.27 6.70 -10.52
N ASN A 161 5.92 7.69 -9.90
CA ASN A 161 6.44 7.53 -8.54
C ASN A 161 5.36 7.59 -7.45
N GLN A 162 4.35 8.42 -7.67
CA GLN A 162 3.24 8.66 -6.74
C GLN A 162 2.10 9.36 -7.47
N PHE A 163 0.88 9.25 -6.96
CA PHE A 163 -0.31 9.85 -7.60
C PHE A 163 -1.37 10.31 -6.57
N TYR A 164 -1.03 10.38 -5.29
CA TYR A 164 -1.97 10.77 -4.23
C TYR A 164 -2.53 12.21 -4.38
N THR A 165 -1.83 13.10 -5.09
CA THR A 165 -2.32 14.45 -5.42
C THR A 165 -3.17 14.50 -6.69
N ASN A 166 -3.28 13.38 -7.43
CA ASN A 166 -4.06 13.36 -8.67
C ASN A 166 -5.54 13.57 -8.36
N HIS A 167 -6.14 14.57 -9.01
CA HIS A 167 -7.54 14.96 -8.79
C HIS A 167 -8.53 13.82 -9.01
N LYS A 168 -8.25 12.89 -9.93
CA LYS A 168 -9.11 11.72 -10.18
C LYS A 168 -9.04 10.70 -9.03
N PHE A 169 -7.86 10.53 -8.44
CA PHE A 169 -7.68 9.69 -7.25
C PHE A 169 -8.46 10.27 -6.05
N ILE A 170 -8.31 11.58 -5.79
CA ILE A 170 -9.05 12.26 -4.73
C ILE A 170 -10.56 12.23 -5.00
N SER A 171 -10.99 12.45 -6.24
CA SER A 171 -12.41 12.38 -6.61
C SER A 171 -13.00 10.97 -6.49
N ALA A 172 -12.20 9.91 -6.73
CA ALA A 172 -12.64 8.53 -6.51
C ALA A 172 -12.92 8.26 -5.04
N TRP A 173 -12.04 8.71 -4.12
CA TRP A 173 -12.30 8.66 -2.69
C TRP A 173 -13.52 9.47 -2.28
N ALA A 174 -13.65 10.71 -2.76
CA ALA A 174 -14.80 11.54 -2.47
C ALA A 174 -16.11 10.88 -2.94
N LYS A 175 -16.12 10.31 -4.15
CA LYS A 175 -17.29 9.56 -4.67
C LYS A 175 -17.61 8.32 -3.82
N LYS A 176 -16.60 7.58 -3.37
CA LYS A 176 -16.81 6.44 -2.48
C LYS A 176 -17.43 6.89 -1.15
N LEU A 177 -16.91 7.96 -0.58
CA LEU A 177 -17.39 8.50 0.69
C LEU A 177 -18.77 9.14 0.61
N SER A 178 -19.15 9.75 -0.51
CA SER A 178 -20.48 10.33 -0.71
C SER A 178 -21.62 9.29 -0.69
N SER A 179 -21.32 8.00 -0.69
CA SER A 179 -22.32 6.94 -0.48
C SER A 179 -22.65 6.70 0.99
N TYR A 180 -21.93 7.35 1.92
CA TYR A 180 -22.15 7.29 3.37
C TYR A 180 -22.73 8.62 3.86
N ASP A 181 -23.64 8.56 4.85
CA ASP A 181 -24.06 9.75 5.58
C ASP A 181 -22.91 10.17 6.53
N LEU A 182 -22.01 11.03 6.03
CA LEU A 182 -20.81 11.44 6.75
C LEU A 182 -21.13 12.23 8.03
N ASP A 183 -22.28 12.88 8.11
CA ASP A 183 -22.71 13.62 9.28
C ASP A 183 -23.12 12.70 10.44
N ALA A 184 -23.55 11.48 10.12
CA ALA A 184 -23.92 10.49 11.12
C ALA A 184 -22.71 9.89 11.87
N TYR A 185 -21.47 10.13 11.43
CA TYR A 185 -20.26 9.65 12.11
C TYR A 185 -19.67 10.73 13.01
N ASP A 186 -19.23 10.34 14.19
CA ASP A 186 -18.58 11.22 15.16
C ASP A 186 -17.17 11.61 14.67
N LYS A 187 -16.44 10.65 14.12
CA LYS A 187 -15.09 10.85 13.54
C LYS A 187 -14.88 10.03 12.27
N ILE A 188 -13.99 10.53 11.41
CA ILE A 188 -13.52 9.90 10.19
C ILE A 188 -12.01 9.69 10.33
N VAL A 189 -11.57 8.43 10.40
CA VAL A 189 -10.20 8.03 10.66
C VAL A 189 -9.56 7.58 9.36
N PHE A 190 -8.50 8.26 8.93
CA PHE A 190 -7.70 7.93 7.77
C PHE A 190 -6.48 7.12 8.23
N SER A 191 -6.58 5.81 8.12
CA SER A 191 -5.56 4.88 8.58
C SER A 191 -4.63 4.48 7.43
N TYR A 192 -3.37 4.88 7.51
CA TYR A 192 -2.32 4.53 6.57
C TYR A 192 -1.46 3.41 7.12
N HIS A 193 -0.80 2.64 6.26
CA HIS A 193 0.17 1.65 6.74
C HIS A 193 1.34 2.38 7.41
N GLY A 194 1.69 1.99 8.62
CA GLY A 194 2.82 2.56 9.35
C GLY A 194 4.16 2.20 8.70
N LEU A 195 5.15 3.07 8.86
CA LEU A 195 6.54 2.84 8.48
C LEU A 195 7.45 3.13 9.67
N PRO A 196 8.63 2.48 9.76
CA PRO A 196 9.66 2.87 10.71
C PRO A 196 10.06 4.34 10.51
N ASN A 197 10.29 5.08 11.59
CA ASN A 197 10.75 6.47 11.52
C ASN A 197 12.04 6.59 10.70
N SER A 198 12.96 5.63 10.84
CA SER A 198 14.21 5.59 10.06
C SER A 198 13.99 5.53 8.54
N HIS A 199 12.86 5.02 8.04
CA HIS A 199 12.56 5.00 6.61
C HIS A 199 12.17 6.39 6.08
N VAL A 200 11.42 7.16 6.87
CA VAL A 200 11.03 8.51 6.49
C VAL A 200 12.14 9.54 6.74
N ASP A 201 13.01 9.30 7.73
CA ASP A 201 14.18 10.13 7.98
C ASP A 201 15.17 10.10 6.81
N LYS A 202 15.34 8.95 6.16
CA LYS A 202 16.21 8.78 4.98
C LYS A 202 15.77 9.54 3.72
N VAL A 203 14.60 10.13 3.73
CA VAL A 203 14.13 11.02 2.65
C VAL A 203 14.91 12.36 2.68
N TYR A 204 15.39 12.74 3.85
CA TYR A 204 16.05 14.02 4.06
C TYR A 204 17.57 13.88 4.11
N MET A 205 18.27 14.81 3.44
CA MET A 205 19.73 14.86 3.50
C MET A 205 20.24 15.31 4.86
N ASN A 206 19.47 16.15 5.56
CA ASN A 206 19.82 16.73 6.86
C ASN A 206 18.60 16.74 7.79
N GLY A 207 18.80 16.35 9.05
CA GLY A 207 17.77 16.32 10.08
C GLY A 207 16.80 15.14 9.95
N LEU A 208 15.83 15.07 10.83
CA LEU A 208 14.83 14.00 10.93
C LEU A 208 13.48 14.44 10.36
N CYS A 209 12.64 13.48 10.00
CA CYS A 209 11.26 13.75 9.61
C CYS A 209 10.48 14.43 10.75
N ALA A 210 10.76 14.08 12.00
CA ALA A 210 10.14 14.67 13.19
C ALA A 210 10.37 16.19 13.31
N ASP A 211 11.46 16.72 12.74
CA ASP A 211 11.83 18.15 12.79
C ASP A 211 11.07 18.99 11.75
N ARG A 212 10.25 18.39 10.89
CA ARG A 212 9.71 19.01 9.67
C ARG A 212 8.27 19.50 9.76
N ASN A 213 7.56 19.23 10.86
CA ASN A 213 6.15 19.58 11.02
C ASN A 213 5.28 19.15 9.81
N CYS A 214 5.50 17.92 9.33
CA CYS A 214 4.90 17.38 8.10
C CYS A 214 3.37 17.26 8.14
N GLU A 215 2.77 17.27 9.34
CA GLU A 215 1.33 17.19 9.54
C GLU A 215 0.59 18.43 9.02
N SER A 216 1.23 19.60 9.10
CA SER A 216 0.63 20.87 8.70
C SER A 216 1.30 21.55 7.53
N ASN A 217 2.55 21.19 7.22
CA ASN A 217 3.36 21.86 6.21
C ASN A 217 3.81 20.89 5.10
N PHE A 218 3.10 20.92 3.96
CA PHE A 218 3.48 20.20 2.76
C PHE A 218 4.19 21.15 1.78
N ASN A 219 5.39 20.77 1.32
CA ASN A 219 6.21 21.59 0.43
C ASN A 219 7.10 20.70 -0.48
N GLU A 220 7.93 21.33 -1.33
CA GLU A 220 8.83 20.63 -2.25
C GLU A 220 9.88 19.73 -1.56
N GLU A 221 10.31 20.08 -0.35
CA GLU A 221 11.32 19.33 0.41
C GLU A 221 10.75 18.01 0.91
N ASN A 222 9.46 17.97 1.31
CA ASN A 222 8.83 16.81 1.91
C ASN A 222 7.86 16.05 0.99
N LYS A 223 7.77 16.42 -0.30
CA LYS A 223 6.83 15.81 -1.26
C LYS A 223 6.99 14.30 -1.46
N PHE A 224 8.16 13.74 -1.17
CA PHE A 224 8.43 12.30 -1.20
C PHE A 224 8.44 11.66 0.20
N CYS A 225 8.21 12.43 1.25
CA CYS A 225 8.05 11.89 2.58
C CYS A 225 6.68 11.23 2.73
N TYR A 226 6.67 9.95 3.05
CA TYR A 226 5.43 9.18 3.21
C TYR A 226 4.48 9.77 4.27
N LYS A 227 5.04 10.24 5.42
CA LYS A 227 4.27 10.91 6.47
C LYS A 227 3.56 12.15 5.91
N ALA A 228 4.31 13.05 5.28
CA ALA A 228 3.76 14.27 4.68
C ALA A 228 2.71 13.95 3.62
N ALA A 229 2.98 12.99 2.74
CA ALA A 229 2.04 12.54 1.70
C ALA A 229 0.73 11.98 2.29
N SER A 230 0.81 11.24 3.41
CA SER A 230 -0.36 10.70 4.10
C SER A 230 -1.25 11.82 4.66
N PHE A 231 -0.68 12.76 5.41
CA PHE A 231 -1.42 13.92 5.92
C PHE A 231 -1.99 14.79 4.80
N HIS A 232 -1.21 15.01 3.74
CA HIS A 232 -1.67 15.79 2.60
C HIS A 232 -2.79 15.09 1.82
N THR A 233 -2.75 13.76 1.67
CA THR A 233 -3.84 12.97 1.08
C THR A 233 -5.14 13.15 1.88
N THR A 234 -5.07 13.03 3.21
CA THR A 234 -6.23 13.28 4.10
C THR A 234 -6.79 14.67 3.88
N LYS A 235 -5.92 15.70 3.88
CA LYS A 235 -6.31 17.09 3.66
C LYS A 235 -7.02 17.28 2.32
N LEU A 236 -6.50 16.74 1.23
CA LEU A 236 -7.10 16.85 -0.10
C LEU A 236 -8.49 16.17 -0.18
N ILE A 237 -8.66 15.00 0.44
CA ILE A 237 -9.97 14.34 0.50
C ILE A 237 -10.95 15.15 1.36
N GLN A 238 -10.48 15.63 2.49
CA GLN A 238 -11.26 16.48 3.41
C GLN A 238 -11.77 17.76 2.72
N GLU A 239 -10.86 18.49 2.06
CA GLU A 239 -11.20 19.72 1.31
C GLU A 239 -12.18 19.41 0.17
N ARG A 240 -11.99 18.30 -0.54
CA ARG A 240 -12.86 17.89 -1.65
C ARG A 240 -14.30 17.60 -1.19
N LEU A 241 -14.47 17.13 0.03
CA LEU A 241 -15.78 16.81 0.64
C LEU A 241 -16.34 17.93 1.52
N GLY A 242 -15.59 19.01 1.79
CA GLY A 242 -15.99 20.07 2.69
C GLY A 242 -16.11 19.62 4.15
N LEU A 243 -15.35 18.60 4.57
CA LEU A 243 -15.41 18.07 5.92
C LEU A 243 -14.74 19.01 6.94
N ASN A 244 -15.30 19.10 8.14
CA ASN A 244 -14.64 19.79 9.25
C ASN A 244 -13.32 19.08 9.60
N ALA A 245 -12.23 19.84 9.76
CA ALA A 245 -10.91 19.33 10.08
C ALA A 245 -10.90 18.55 11.40
N GLU A 246 -11.64 18.99 12.40
CA GLU A 246 -11.74 18.33 13.70
C GLU A 246 -12.40 16.94 13.63
N LYS A 247 -13.17 16.67 12.58
CA LYS A 247 -13.81 15.37 12.34
C LYS A 247 -12.85 14.36 11.75
N CYS A 248 -11.75 14.79 11.12
CA CYS A 248 -10.81 13.96 10.37
C CYS A 248 -9.54 13.71 11.18
N ILE A 249 -9.13 12.45 11.30
CA ILE A 249 -7.93 12.04 12.02
C ILE A 249 -7.05 11.20 11.09
N THR A 250 -5.78 11.59 10.93
CA THR A 250 -4.77 10.78 10.24
C THR A 250 -4.00 9.94 11.24
N CYS A 251 -3.88 8.64 11.00
CA CYS A 251 -3.16 7.71 11.86
C CYS A 251 -2.50 6.58 11.07
N PHE A 252 -1.70 5.76 11.75
CA PHE A 252 -0.88 4.71 11.13
C PHE A 252 -1.12 3.35 11.80
N GLN A 253 -1.33 2.32 10.97
CA GLN A 253 -1.60 0.94 11.39
C GLN A 253 -0.39 0.02 11.22
N SER A 254 -0.50 -1.23 11.71
CA SER A 254 0.46 -2.33 11.47
C SER A 254 1.86 -2.08 12.02
N ARG A 255 1.97 -1.35 13.13
CA ARG A 255 3.27 -1.11 13.80
C ARG A 255 3.91 -2.41 14.29
N LEU A 256 5.23 -2.50 14.18
CA LEU A 256 6.00 -3.58 14.82
C LEU A 256 6.66 -3.11 16.11
N THR A 257 7.02 -1.83 16.22
CA THR A 257 7.69 -1.25 17.40
C THR A 257 7.16 0.16 17.68
N LYS A 258 7.60 0.74 18.81
CA LYS A 258 7.28 2.13 19.17
C LYS A 258 7.95 3.17 18.25
N ASN A 259 9.00 2.78 17.51
CA ASN A 259 9.75 3.69 16.62
C ASN A 259 9.15 3.72 15.20
N TRP A 260 7.83 3.69 15.10
CA TRP A 260 7.06 3.78 13.87
C TRP A 260 6.25 5.07 13.84
N LEU A 261 5.78 5.44 12.65
CA LEU A 261 4.96 6.65 12.45
C LEU A 261 3.74 6.65 13.38
N THR A 262 3.50 7.80 13.98
CA THR A 262 2.39 8.07 14.91
C THR A 262 1.47 9.17 14.38
N PRO A 263 0.21 9.30 14.93
CA PRO A 263 -0.40 8.46 15.97
C PRO A 263 -0.76 7.06 15.48
N PHE A 264 -0.80 6.07 16.37
CA PHE A 264 -1.15 4.70 16.01
C PHE A 264 -2.67 4.52 15.92
N THR A 265 -3.14 3.77 14.92
CA THR A 265 -4.58 3.57 14.69
C THR A 265 -5.28 2.92 15.88
N ASP A 266 -4.69 1.89 16.49
CA ASP A 266 -5.22 1.24 17.68
C ASP A 266 -5.39 2.24 18.85
N SER A 267 -4.37 3.03 19.14
CA SER A 267 -4.41 4.02 20.22
C SER A 267 -5.43 5.12 19.95
N VAL A 268 -5.55 5.60 18.71
CA VAL A 268 -6.57 6.58 18.32
C VAL A 268 -7.96 6.03 18.54
N LEU A 269 -8.22 4.80 18.10
CA LEU A 269 -9.53 4.18 18.27
C LEU A 269 -9.88 3.95 19.75
N GLU A 270 -8.92 3.53 20.58
CA GLU A 270 -9.09 3.39 22.04
C GLU A 270 -9.43 4.74 22.70
N GLU A 271 -8.73 5.81 22.34
CA GLU A 271 -8.98 7.16 22.83
C GLU A 271 -10.38 7.66 22.44
N LEU A 272 -10.78 7.45 21.18
CA LEU A 272 -12.11 7.82 20.70
C LEU A 272 -13.22 7.08 21.46
N ALA A 273 -13.01 5.78 21.73
CA ALA A 273 -13.95 5.00 22.54
C ALA A 273 -14.06 5.52 23.98
N ALA A 274 -12.93 5.83 24.62
CA ALA A 274 -12.89 6.41 25.96
C ALA A 274 -13.60 7.77 26.03
N ASN A 275 -13.59 8.54 24.94
CA ASN A 275 -14.27 9.82 24.80
C ASN A 275 -15.73 9.70 24.32
N ASN A 276 -16.35 8.51 24.44
CA ASN A 276 -17.72 8.22 24.03
C ASN A 276 -18.05 8.51 22.56
N GLN A 277 -17.07 8.50 21.66
CA GLN A 277 -17.32 8.54 20.22
C GLN A 277 -17.85 7.16 19.78
N LYS A 278 -19.08 7.11 19.26
CA LYS A 278 -19.81 5.83 19.06
C LYS A 278 -19.82 5.36 17.62
N LYS A 279 -19.71 6.28 16.67
CA LYS A 279 -19.77 5.98 15.24
C LYS A 279 -18.49 6.49 14.56
N ILE A 280 -17.64 5.58 14.13
CA ILE A 280 -16.36 5.91 13.51
C ILE A 280 -16.34 5.31 12.09
N LEU A 281 -15.99 6.13 11.11
CA LEU A 281 -15.72 5.68 9.74
C LEU A 281 -14.21 5.56 9.55
N VAL A 282 -13.72 4.37 9.19
CA VAL A 282 -12.29 4.12 8.97
C VAL A 282 -12.01 3.95 7.48
N LEU A 283 -11.02 4.68 6.98
CA LEU A 283 -10.56 4.68 5.59
C LEU A 283 -9.10 4.26 5.52
N ALA A 284 -8.72 3.58 4.44
CA ALA A 284 -7.34 3.15 4.22
C ALA A 284 -6.77 3.66 2.87
N PRO A 285 -6.49 4.99 2.70
CA PRO A 285 -6.17 5.57 1.40
C PRO A 285 -4.77 5.24 0.86
N ALA A 286 -3.96 4.50 1.61
CA ALA A 286 -2.69 3.96 1.12
C ALA A 286 -2.88 2.75 0.19
N PHE A 287 -4.06 2.14 0.17
CA PHE A 287 -4.34 0.92 -0.57
C PHE A 287 -5.29 1.20 -1.73
N THR A 288 -4.95 0.69 -2.91
CA THR A 288 -5.76 0.81 -4.14
C THR A 288 -6.62 -0.42 -4.40
N ALA A 289 -6.47 -1.46 -3.58
CA ALA A 289 -7.23 -2.69 -3.66
C ALA A 289 -7.29 -3.36 -2.28
N ASP A 290 -8.35 -4.11 -2.05
CA ASP A 290 -8.51 -4.91 -0.85
C ASP A 290 -7.39 -5.92 -0.66
N ASN A 291 -6.94 -6.04 0.56
CA ASN A 291 -5.82 -6.88 0.97
C ASN A 291 -6.02 -7.41 2.40
N LEU A 292 -4.98 -8.00 2.98
CA LEU A 292 -5.04 -8.53 4.34
C LEU A 292 -5.26 -7.42 5.37
N GLU A 293 -4.61 -6.30 5.18
CA GLU A 293 -4.63 -5.15 6.08
C GLU A 293 -6.01 -4.51 6.12
N THR A 294 -6.66 -4.32 4.96
CA THR A 294 -7.97 -3.67 4.88
C THR A 294 -9.12 -4.58 5.34
N LEU A 295 -9.10 -5.86 4.94
CA LEU A 295 -10.24 -6.76 5.19
C LEU A 295 -10.13 -7.58 6.48
N ILE A 296 -8.94 -7.72 7.04
CA ILE A 296 -8.73 -8.57 8.21
C ILE A 296 -8.11 -7.78 9.37
N GLU A 297 -7.02 -7.03 9.16
CA GLU A 297 -6.31 -6.39 10.27
C GLU A 297 -7.09 -5.20 10.83
N ILE A 298 -7.57 -4.29 9.99
CA ILE A 298 -8.40 -3.16 10.44
C ILE A 298 -9.71 -3.68 11.06
N ASP A 299 -10.38 -4.65 10.41
CA ASP A 299 -11.61 -5.26 10.91
C ASP A 299 -11.39 -5.96 12.26
N ALA A 300 -10.29 -6.71 12.42
CA ALA A 300 -9.97 -7.40 13.68
C ALA A 300 -9.63 -6.42 14.80
N VAL A 301 -8.82 -5.39 14.56
CA VAL A 301 -8.48 -4.37 15.55
C VAL A 301 -9.73 -3.58 15.95
N SER A 302 -10.56 -3.23 14.97
CA SER A 302 -11.80 -2.51 15.21
C SER A 302 -12.83 -3.31 16.03
N TYR A 303 -12.84 -4.64 15.87
CA TYR A 303 -13.83 -5.52 16.53
C TYR A 303 -13.36 -6.06 17.89
N THR A 304 -12.05 -6.25 18.09
CA THR A 304 -11.54 -6.88 19.31
C THR A 304 -11.23 -5.90 20.44
N HIS A 305 -10.98 -4.63 20.12
CA HIS A 305 -10.62 -3.62 21.11
C HIS A 305 -11.76 -2.62 21.42
N LEU A 306 -12.82 -2.63 20.61
CA LEU A 306 -13.90 -1.66 20.72
C LEU A 306 -15.23 -2.37 20.87
N THR A 307 -15.83 -2.29 22.04
CA THR A 307 -17.27 -2.50 22.26
C THR A 307 -18.09 -1.33 21.68
N LEU A 308 -17.65 -0.75 20.55
CA LEU A 308 -18.34 0.32 19.88
C LEU A 308 -19.45 -0.24 18.97
N PRO A 309 -20.66 0.29 19.01
CA PRO A 309 -21.80 -0.27 18.31
C PRO A 309 -21.72 -0.12 16.78
N THR A 310 -20.82 0.74 16.23
CA THR A 310 -20.75 0.91 14.77
C THR A 310 -19.40 1.43 14.30
N ILE A 311 -18.61 0.56 13.69
CA ILE A 311 -17.45 0.94 12.85
C ILE A 311 -17.76 0.50 11.42
N ALA A 312 -17.72 1.44 10.48
CA ALA A 312 -17.75 1.13 9.05
C ALA A 312 -16.32 1.27 8.49
N ILE A 313 -15.87 0.23 7.77
CA ILE A 313 -14.58 0.21 7.08
C ILE A 313 -14.85 0.35 5.58
N VAL A 314 -14.12 1.26 4.94
CA VAL A 314 -14.30 1.61 3.52
C VAL A 314 -13.02 1.39 2.73
#